data_9a5d60f1cfe9212a592be6800b566a06
#
_entry.id   9a5d60f1cfe9212a592be6800b566a06
#
_cell.length_a   1.000
_cell.length_b   1.000
_cell.length_c   1.000
_cell.angle_alpha   90.00
_cell.angle_beta   90.00
_cell.angle_gamma   90.00
#
_symmetry.space_group_name_H-M   'P 1'
#
loop_
_entity.id
_entity.type
_entity.pdbx_description
1 polymer ?
#
loop_
_entity_poly.entity_id
_entity_poly.type
_entity_poly.pdbx_seq_one_letter_code
_entity_poly.pdbx_strand_id
1 'polypeptide(L)'
;MPQVQVIQPIQQQPKRLRVAAYARVSSDSEDQLNSLAVQVDYYTHLIQENPNWEFAGIYTDEGITGTSTKRREQFNRLMDDCRAGLIDRVLVKSASRFARNTADALSSVRELKSLGVTVAFEKEGFDTETSNGEMLLSIICAVAQEESLSISQNMKWGIHKRMRTGNYITNATPFGYTQINHQLVPEKNNAMIVNDIFKSYLSGMSINEIAEHLNTIYPKENSKWNPRTIHAILRNEKYIGD
;
A
#
# COMPACT_ATOMS: atom_id res chain seq x y z
N MET A 1 25.41 74.38 -7.85
CA MET A 1 25.94 73.07 -7.41
C MET A 1 24.85 72.04 -7.67
N PRO A 2 25.11 70.95 -8.40
CA PRO A 2 24.09 69.93 -8.63
C PRO A 2 23.83 69.17 -7.31
N GLN A 3 22.52 69.05 -6.95
CA GLN A 3 22.11 68.24 -5.80
C GLN A 3 22.07 66.78 -6.22
N VAL A 4 22.89 65.94 -5.56
CA VAL A 4 22.87 64.51 -5.73
C VAL A 4 21.74 63.95 -4.87
N GLN A 5 20.67 63.44 -5.51
CA GLN A 5 19.64 62.66 -4.83
C GLN A 5 20.17 61.22 -4.61
N VAL A 6 20.36 60.82 -3.37
CA VAL A 6 20.69 59.46 -3.00
C VAL A 6 19.39 58.63 -3.04
N ILE A 7 19.20 57.84 -4.09
CA ILE A 7 18.12 56.89 -4.17
C ILE A 7 18.45 55.70 -3.23
N GLN A 8 17.72 55.59 -2.13
CA GLN A 8 17.86 54.40 -1.26
C GLN A 8 17.43 53.12 -2.01
N PRO A 9 18.21 52.05 -1.97
CA PRO A 9 17.79 50.80 -2.59
C PRO A 9 16.48 50.33 -1.96
N ILE A 10 15.52 49.97 -2.82
CA ILE A 10 14.26 49.35 -2.40
C ILE A 10 14.62 48.07 -1.70
N GLN A 11 14.41 47.98 -0.36
CA GLN A 11 14.52 46.74 0.37
C GLN A 11 13.46 45.77 -0.18
N GLN A 12 13.87 44.87 -1.08
CA GLN A 12 13.05 43.77 -1.48
C GLN A 12 12.82 42.92 -0.24
N GLN A 13 11.59 42.84 0.26
CA GLN A 13 11.23 41.87 1.30
C GLN A 13 11.59 40.49 0.76
N PRO A 14 12.27 39.64 1.55
CA PRO A 14 12.60 38.29 1.11
C PRO A 14 11.30 37.58 0.70
N LYS A 15 11.27 37.06 -0.53
CA LYS A 15 10.13 36.33 -1.06
C LYS A 15 9.86 35.13 -0.14
N ARG A 16 8.69 35.06 0.46
CA ARG A 16 8.27 33.90 1.27
C ARG A 16 8.17 32.67 0.39
N LEU A 17 8.62 31.51 0.92
CA LEU A 17 8.47 30.23 0.24
C LEU A 17 7.01 29.78 0.29
N ARG A 18 6.43 29.46 -0.86
CA ARG A 18 5.09 28.88 -0.95
C ARG A 18 5.17 27.39 -0.56
N VAL A 19 4.61 27.08 0.59
CA VAL A 19 4.73 25.75 1.21
C VAL A 19 3.40 25.02 1.17
N ALA A 20 3.42 23.80 0.65
CA ALA A 20 2.29 22.88 0.67
C ALA A 20 2.61 21.65 1.53
N ALA A 21 1.57 20.95 2.00
CA ALA A 21 1.76 19.65 2.65
C ALA A 21 1.00 18.56 1.92
N TYR A 22 1.57 17.34 1.93
CA TYR A 22 0.93 16.16 1.43
C TYR A 22 0.74 15.12 2.54
N ALA A 23 -0.51 14.69 2.73
CA ALA A 23 -0.88 13.67 3.71
C ALA A 23 -1.61 12.49 3.04
N ARG A 24 -1.34 11.27 3.52
CA ARG A 24 -2.03 10.05 3.10
C ARG A 24 -2.43 9.22 4.32
N VAL A 25 -3.72 8.93 4.45
CA VAL A 25 -4.29 8.09 5.53
C VAL A 25 -4.92 6.83 4.94
N SER A 26 -4.94 5.75 5.70
CA SER A 26 -5.68 4.52 5.34
C SER A 26 -7.16 4.70 5.68
N SER A 27 -8.09 4.15 4.88
CA SER A 27 -9.53 4.39 4.97
C SER A 27 -10.31 3.49 5.94
N ASP A 28 -9.64 2.71 6.80
CA ASP A 28 -10.27 1.54 7.43
C ASP A 28 -10.95 1.78 8.80
N SER A 29 -10.98 3.01 9.35
CA SER A 29 -11.69 3.30 10.61
C SER A 29 -11.98 4.80 10.81
N GLU A 30 -13.02 5.12 11.61
CA GLU A 30 -13.35 6.49 12.05
C GLU A 30 -12.16 7.18 12.76
N ASP A 31 -11.33 6.43 13.49
CA ASP A 31 -10.11 6.94 14.11
C ASP A 31 -9.10 7.51 13.10
N GLN A 32 -9.15 7.06 11.86
CA GLN A 32 -8.24 7.53 10.82
C GLN A 32 -8.73 8.80 10.12
N LEU A 33 -10.04 9.02 10.04
CA LEU A 33 -10.60 10.32 9.61
C LEU A 33 -10.28 11.42 10.64
N ASN A 34 -10.37 11.11 11.93
CA ASN A 34 -9.89 12.00 13.00
C ASN A 34 -8.38 12.27 12.87
N SER A 35 -7.58 11.24 12.52
CA SER A 35 -6.15 11.41 12.25
C SER A 35 -5.84 12.29 11.05
N LEU A 36 -6.70 12.32 10.01
CA LEU A 36 -6.52 13.19 8.86
C LEU A 36 -6.77 14.65 9.23
N ALA A 37 -7.88 14.93 9.92
CA ALA A 37 -8.21 16.28 10.37
C ALA A 37 -7.09 16.86 11.26
N VAL A 38 -6.54 16.06 12.17
CA VAL A 38 -5.41 16.44 13.01
C VAL A 38 -4.15 16.73 12.18
N GLN A 39 -3.86 15.95 11.12
CA GLN A 39 -2.71 16.21 10.26
C GLN A 39 -2.90 17.50 9.44
N VAL A 40 -4.09 17.73 8.92
CA VAL A 40 -4.42 18.95 8.18
C VAL A 40 -4.25 20.19 9.07
N ASP A 41 -4.78 20.13 10.29
CA ASP A 41 -4.67 21.21 11.28
C ASP A 41 -3.20 21.46 11.65
N TYR A 42 -2.46 20.41 11.96
CA TYR A 42 -1.04 20.47 12.28
C TYR A 42 -0.22 21.15 11.19
N TYR A 43 -0.35 20.71 9.91
CA TYR A 43 0.41 21.32 8.81
C TYR A 43 -0.05 22.74 8.52
N THR A 44 -1.33 23.04 8.67
CA THR A 44 -1.83 24.41 8.50
C THR A 44 -1.18 25.36 9.51
N HIS A 45 -1.18 24.98 10.79
CA HIS A 45 -0.53 25.77 11.84
C HIS A 45 0.98 25.87 11.63
N LEU A 46 1.66 24.75 11.35
CA LEU A 46 3.11 24.71 11.14
C LEU A 46 3.55 25.67 10.02
N ILE A 47 2.80 25.69 8.92
CA ILE A 47 3.13 26.57 7.78
C ILE A 47 2.82 28.03 8.11
N GLN A 48 1.69 28.33 8.77
CA GLN A 48 1.26 29.68 9.09
C GLN A 48 2.10 30.35 10.19
N GLU A 49 2.63 29.56 11.12
CA GLU A 49 3.49 30.07 12.21
C GLU A 49 4.89 30.43 11.71
N ASN A 50 5.33 29.94 10.55
CA ASN A 50 6.64 30.25 10.01
C ASN A 50 6.60 31.57 9.23
N PRO A 51 7.31 32.63 9.68
CA PRO A 51 7.26 33.95 9.05
C PRO A 51 7.82 33.98 7.62
N ASN A 52 8.67 32.99 7.25
CA ASN A 52 9.29 32.88 5.93
C ASN A 52 8.47 32.06 4.95
N TRP A 53 7.33 31.50 5.37
CA TRP A 53 6.48 30.63 4.57
C TRP A 53 5.16 31.30 4.22
N GLU A 54 4.63 30.91 3.07
CA GLU A 54 3.30 31.26 2.59
C GLU A 54 2.54 29.96 2.36
N PHE A 55 1.32 29.88 2.87
CA PHE A 55 0.48 28.68 2.76
C PHE A 55 -0.01 28.48 1.33
N ALA A 56 0.43 27.43 0.64
CA ALA A 56 0.05 27.08 -0.73
C ALA A 56 -1.07 26.02 -0.80
N GLY A 57 -1.29 25.24 0.26
CA GLY A 57 -2.36 24.26 0.31
C GLY A 57 -1.99 22.97 1.03
N ILE A 58 -3.01 22.13 1.27
CA ILE A 58 -2.84 20.77 1.79
C ILE A 58 -3.52 19.79 0.84
N TYR A 59 -2.77 18.78 0.40
CA TYR A 59 -3.21 17.74 -0.52
C TYR A 59 -3.34 16.43 0.24
N THR A 60 -4.54 15.84 0.22
CA THR A 60 -4.84 14.65 1.01
C THR A 60 -5.41 13.55 0.15
N ASP A 61 -4.75 12.39 0.13
CA ASP A 61 -5.28 11.18 -0.49
C ASP A 61 -5.70 10.18 0.58
N GLU A 62 -6.88 9.59 0.43
CA GLU A 62 -7.29 8.47 1.24
C GLU A 62 -6.53 7.22 0.78
N GLY A 63 -5.84 6.55 1.69
CA GLY A 63 -5.19 5.28 1.45
C GLY A 63 -6.22 4.19 1.28
N ILE A 64 -6.05 3.33 0.29
CA ILE A 64 -6.99 2.29 -0.07
C ILE A 64 -6.43 0.95 0.35
N THR A 65 -7.33 0.09 0.88
CA THR A 65 -7.13 -1.34 1.05
C THR A 65 -6.73 -2.01 -0.27
N GLY A 66 -5.83 -2.96 -0.18
CA GLY A 66 -5.06 -3.68 -1.19
C GLY A 66 -5.63 -4.05 -2.57
N THR A 67 -6.83 -3.61 -2.96
CA THR A 67 -7.46 -3.99 -4.23
C THR A 67 -7.93 -2.82 -5.09
N SER A 68 -7.87 -1.58 -4.62
CA SER A 68 -8.35 -0.43 -5.37
C SER A 68 -7.22 0.34 -6.05
N THR A 69 -7.30 0.42 -7.37
CA THR A 69 -6.46 1.24 -8.27
C THR A 69 -6.84 2.72 -8.26
N LYS A 70 -7.51 3.23 -7.20
CA LYS A 70 -7.85 4.64 -7.14
C LYS A 70 -6.59 5.48 -7.32
N ARG A 71 -6.68 6.39 -8.25
CA ARG A 71 -5.64 7.34 -8.63
C ARG A 71 -5.35 8.25 -7.44
N ARG A 72 -4.09 8.53 -7.18
CA ARG A 72 -3.63 9.54 -6.22
C ARG A 72 -3.94 10.93 -6.79
N GLU A 73 -5.22 11.30 -6.78
CA GLU A 73 -5.70 12.51 -7.45
C GLU A 73 -5.09 13.76 -6.84
N GLN A 74 -5.00 13.81 -5.51
CA GLN A 74 -4.43 14.97 -4.83
C GLN A 74 -2.90 15.02 -4.95
N PHE A 75 -2.23 13.88 -4.99
CA PHE A 75 -0.79 13.85 -5.28
C PHE A 75 -0.49 14.34 -6.71
N ASN A 76 -1.28 13.88 -7.68
CA ASN A 76 -1.12 14.35 -9.06
C ASN A 76 -1.37 15.84 -9.17
N ARG A 77 -2.41 16.36 -8.50
CA ARG A 77 -2.68 17.79 -8.43
C ARG A 77 -1.53 18.57 -7.77
N LEU A 78 -0.96 18.05 -6.68
CA LEU A 78 0.23 18.62 -6.05
C LEU A 78 1.38 18.74 -7.06
N MET A 79 1.65 17.66 -7.82
CA MET A 79 2.70 17.64 -8.84
C MET A 79 2.42 18.65 -9.97
N ASP A 80 1.17 18.77 -10.40
CA ASP A 80 0.76 19.76 -11.43
C ASP A 80 0.92 21.20 -10.93
N ASP A 81 0.57 21.48 -9.68
CA ASP A 81 0.76 22.79 -9.05
C ASP A 81 2.25 23.12 -8.86
N CYS A 82 3.09 22.10 -8.58
CA CYS A 82 4.55 22.25 -8.57
C CYS A 82 5.09 22.57 -9.97
N ARG A 83 4.62 21.90 -11.02
CA ARG A 83 4.97 22.17 -12.44
C ARG A 83 4.55 23.57 -12.87
N ALA A 84 3.40 24.02 -12.39
CA ALA A 84 2.91 25.39 -12.63
C ALA A 84 3.70 26.46 -11.85
N GLY A 85 4.67 26.06 -11.02
CA GLY A 85 5.47 26.98 -10.22
C GLY A 85 4.67 27.67 -9.11
N LEU A 86 3.62 27.02 -8.59
CA LEU A 86 2.78 27.54 -7.50
C LEU A 86 3.30 27.16 -6.12
N ILE A 87 4.21 26.20 -6.03
CA ILE A 87 4.76 25.62 -4.80
C ILE A 87 6.27 25.63 -4.87
N ASP A 88 6.92 26.08 -3.78
CA ASP A 88 8.38 26.12 -3.66
C ASP A 88 8.88 24.99 -2.71
N ARG A 89 8.02 24.50 -1.79
CA ARG A 89 8.37 23.48 -0.81
C ARG A 89 7.18 22.58 -0.47
N VAL A 90 7.45 21.27 -0.31
CA VAL A 90 6.45 20.26 0.08
C VAL A 90 6.85 19.63 1.41
N LEU A 91 5.93 19.60 2.38
CA LEU A 91 6.07 18.89 3.64
C LEU A 91 5.34 17.55 3.57
N VAL A 92 5.99 16.48 4.03
CA VAL A 92 5.44 15.12 4.02
C VAL A 92 5.78 14.43 5.33
N LYS A 93 4.81 13.72 5.92
CA LYS A 93 5.03 13.03 7.19
C LYS A 93 6.13 11.96 7.13
N SER A 94 6.19 11.20 6.01
CA SER A 94 7.20 10.15 5.81
C SER A 94 7.33 9.76 4.34
N ALA A 95 8.49 9.22 3.96
CA ALA A 95 8.74 8.72 2.61
C ALA A 95 7.75 7.63 2.18
N SER A 96 7.32 6.76 3.10
CA SER A 96 6.32 5.72 2.84
C SER A 96 4.92 6.27 2.56
N ARG A 97 4.62 7.49 2.98
CA ARG A 97 3.37 8.20 2.65
C ARG A 97 3.48 8.93 1.32
N PHE A 98 4.68 9.40 0.98
CA PHE A 98 4.96 10.11 -0.26
C PHE A 98 4.87 9.21 -1.50
N ALA A 99 5.40 7.99 -1.44
CA ALA A 99 5.46 7.09 -2.59
C ALA A 99 4.98 5.67 -2.26
N ARG A 100 4.66 4.89 -3.30
CA ARG A 100 4.24 3.49 -3.18
C ARG A 100 5.41 2.52 -3.27
N ASN A 101 6.45 2.92 -3.93
CA ASN A 101 7.68 2.16 -4.10
C ASN A 101 8.87 3.12 -4.28
N THR A 102 10.07 2.58 -4.21
CA THR A 102 11.32 3.34 -4.32
C THR A 102 11.45 4.07 -5.65
N ALA A 103 11.05 3.46 -6.77
CA ALA A 103 11.17 4.05 -8.10
C ALA A 103 10.27 5.28 -8.26
N ASP A 104 9.01 5.20 -7.80
CA ASP A 104 8.08 6.33 -7.80
C ASP A 104 8.59 7.47 -6.91
N ALA A 105 9.14 7.14 -5.72
CA ALA A 105 9.70 8.12 -4.81
C ALA A 105 10.85 8.91 -5.44
N LEU A 106 11.83 8.19 -6.01
CA LEU A 106 13.00 8.78 -6.66
C LEU A 106 12.60 9.63 -7.88
N SER A 107 11.70 9.12 -8.72
CA SER A 107 11.21 9.85 -9.89
C SER A 107 10.53 11.15 -9.49
N SER A 108 9.62 11.11 -8.52
CA SER A 108 8.90 12.31 -8.05
C SER A 108 9.83 13.32 -7.38
N VAL A 109 10.79 12.87 -6.56
CA VAL A 109 11.76 13.78 -5.91
C VAL A 109 12.70 14.41 -6.93
N ARG A 110 13.18 13.64 -7.92
CA ARG A 110 14.02 14.18 -9.01
C ARG A 110 13.28 15.22 -9.83
N GLU A 111 12.02 14.95 -10.14
CA GLU A 111 11.17 15.89 -10.84
C GLU A 111 11.00 17.19 -10.04
N LEU A 112 10.60 17.10 -8.75
CA LEU A 112 10.45 18.26 -7.87
C LEU A 112 11.76 19.05 -7.76
N LYS A 113 12.91 18.37 -7.59
CA LYS A 113 14.21 19.01 -7.58
C LYS A 113 14.53 19.74 -8.90
N SER A 114 14.18 19.16 -10.05
CA SER A 114 14.37 19.81 -11.35
C SER A 114 13.51 21.06 -11.53
N LEU A 115 12.37 21.13 -10.83
CA LEU A 115 11.48 22.29 -10.78
C LEU A 115 11.90 23.34 -9.72
N GLY A 116 12.98 23.07 -8.96
CA GLY A 116 13.42 23.91 -7.85
C GLY A 116 12.54 23.79 -6.59
N VAL A 117 11.70 22.75 -6.51
CA VAL A 117 10.84 22.49 -5.35
C VAL A 117 11.55 21.56 -4.38
N THR A 118 11.62 21.94 -3.09
CA THR A 118 12.21 21.12 -2.03
C THR A 118 11.15 20.26 -1.34
N VAL A 119 11.54 19.08 -0.82
CA VAL A 119 10.67 18.17 -0.07
C VAL A 119 11.30 17.87 1.28
N ALA A 120 10.51 18.04 2.35
CA ALA A 120 10.90 17.68 3.71
C ALA A 120 10.08 16.48 4.20
N PHE A 121 10.75 15.46 4.71
CA PHE A 121 10.17 14.25 5.31
C PHE A 121 10.37 14.31 6.83
N GLU A 122 9.28 14.60 7.57
CA GLU A 122 9.37 14.89 9.00
C GLU A 122 9.84 13.70 9.84
N LYS A 123 9.23 12.52 9.62
CA LYS A 123 9.56 11.32 10.40
C LYS A 123 11.03 10.93 10.27
N GLU A 124 11.55 11.08 9.07
CA GLU A 124 12.93 10.74 8.75
C GLU A 124 13.91 11.90 9.05
N GLY A 125 13.42 13.09 9.39
CA GLY A 125 14.24 14.27 9.62
C GLY A 125 15.06 14.69 8.40
N PHE A 126 14.51 14.48 7.21
CA PHE A 126 15.22 14.59 5.95
C PHE A 126 14.64 15.68 5.03
N ASP A 127 15.54 16.42 4.37
CA ASP A 127 15.20 17.51 3.46
C ASP A 127 16.02 17.39 2.16
N THR A 128 15.35 17.50 1.00
CA THR A 128 16.01 17.43 -0.31
C THR A 128 16.87 18.66 -0.63
N GLU A 129 16.82 19.70 0.18
CA GLU A 129 17.67 20.88 0.05
C GLU A 129 19.14 20.54 0.34
N THR A 130 19.41 19.51 1.14
CA THR A 130 20.77 19.07 1.45
C THR A 130 21.32 18.20 0.32
N SER A 131 22.64 18.33 0.00
CA SER A 131 23.30 17.67 -1.13
C SER A 131 23.25 16.14 -1.14
N ASN A 132 23.02 15.50 0.01
CA ASN A 132 22.93 14.04 0.16
C ASN A 132 21.49 13.51 0.17
N GLY A 133 20.51 14.36 -0.11
CA GLY A 133 19.09 14.08 0.02
C GLY A 133 18.60 12.88 -0.76
N GLU A 134 18.99 12.78 -1.99
CA GLU A 134 18.52 11.73 -2.90
C GLU A 134 19.02 10.33 -2.52
N MET A 135 20.27 10.24 -2.05
CA MET A 135 20.87 8.98 -1.59
C MET A 135 20.18 8.50 -0.30
N LEU A 136 19.94 9.41 0.65
CA LEU A 136 19.26 9.09 1.90
C LEU A 136 17.80 8.67 1.64
N LEU A 137 17.11 9.35 0.72
CA LEU A 137 15.77 8.96 0.31
C LEU A 137 15.74 7.54 -0.30
N SER A 138 16.74 7.20 -1.13
CA SER A 138 16.84 5.84 -1.68
C SER A 138 16.97 4.79 -0.58
N ILE A 139 17.78 5.06 0.43
CA ILE A 139 17.96 4.16 1.58
C ILE A 139 16.66 4.04 2.38
N ILE A 140 15.99 5.15 2.68
CA ILE A 140 14.73 5.16 3.45
C ILE A 140 13.63 4.42 2.71
N CYS A 141 13.49 4.63 1.39
CA CYS A 141 12.52 3.90 0.57
C CYS A 141 12.84 2.40 0.49
N ALA A 142 14.12 2.02 0.40
CA ALA A 142 14.55 0.63 0.44
C ALA A 142 14.19 -0.04 1.79
N VAL A 143 14.44 0.64 2.90
CA VAL A 143 14.07 0.17 4.25
C VAL A 143 12.54 0.01 4.38
N ALA A 144 11.76 0.97 3.89
CA ALA A 144 10.30 0.90 3.92
C ALA A 144 9.74 -0.27 3.08
N GLN A 145 10.38 -0.58 1.96
CA GLN A 145 10.04 -1.72 1.13
C GLN A 145 10.40 -3.05 1.82
N GLU A 146 11.56 -3.12 2.44
CA GLU A 146 12.01 -4.30 3.20
C GLU A 146 11.12 -4.56 4.42
N GLU A 147 10.69 -3.51 5.13
CA GLU A 147 9.72 -3.60 6.23
C GLU A 147 8.38 -4.20 5.75
N SER A 148 7.87 -3.76 4.60
CA SER A 148 6.65 -4.31 3.99
C SER A 148 6.79 -5.79 3.63
N LEU A 149 7.94 -6.21 3.08
CA LEU A 149 8.25 -7.62 2.80
C LEU A 149 8.35 -8.44 4.08
N SER A 150 9.00 -7.90 5.11
CA SER A 150 9.13 -8.54 6.43
C SER A 150 7.76 -8.74 7.10
N ILE A 151 6.87 -7.76 7.06
CA ILE A 151 5.49 -7.88 7.57
C ILE A 151 4.75 -9.00 6.83
N SER A 152 4.86 -9.08 5.51
CA SER A 152 4.25 -10.13 4.70
C SER A 152 4.79 -11.52 5.05
N GLN A 153 6.11 -11.64 5.22
CA GLN A 153 6.75 -12.90 5.63
C GLN A 153 6.35 -13.31 7.05
N ASN A 154 6.33 -12.36 7.99
CA ASN A 154 5.90 -12.60 9.36
C ASN A 154 4.43 -13.04 9.43
N MET A 155 3.56 -12.45 8.61
CA MET A 155 2.17 -12.87 8.50
C MET A 155 2.04 -14.30 7.98
N LYS A 156 2.77 -14.66 6.91
CA LYS A 156 2.82 -16.03 6.38
C LYS A 156 3.34 -17.01 7.44
N TRP A 157 4.44 -16.66 8.10
CA TRP A 157 4.99 -17.48 9.17
C TRP A 157 4.00 -17.67 10.33
N GLY A 158 3.29 -16.62 10.74
CA GLY A 158 2.24 -16.69 11.75
C GLY A 158 1.06 -17.58 11.35
N ILE A 159 0.68 -17.58 10.06
CA ILE A 159 -0.32 -18.50 9.51
C ILE A 159 0.18 -19.94 9.58
N HIS A 160 1.38 -20.22 9.06
CA HIS A 160 1.99 -21.58 9.10
C HIS A 160 2.15 -22.09 10.53
N LYS A 161 2.57 -21.23 11.48
CA LYS A 161 2.66 -21.60 12.89
C LYS A 161 1.30 -22.02 13.47
N ARG A 162 0.23 -21.25 13.16
CA ARG A 162 -1.14 -21.58 13.61
C ARG A 162 -1.65 -22.88 12.97
N MET A 163 -1.31 -23.12 11.70
CA MET A 163 -1.62 -24.39 11.03
C MET A 163 -0.97 -25.57 11.76
N ARG A 164 0.33 -25.50 12.05
CA ARG A 164 1.08 -26.56 12.78
C ARG A 164 0.56 -26.81 14.20
N THR A 165 0.06 -25.79 14.87
CA THR A 165 -0.49 -25.91 16.24
C THR A 165 -1.96 -26.30 16.27
N GLY A 166 -2.60 -26.52 15.10
CA GLY A 166 -4.03 -26.82 15.00
C GLY A 166 -4.97 -25.65 15.34
N ASN A 167 -4.41 -24.45 15.59
CA ASN A 167 -5.15 -23.24 15.94
C ASN A 167 -5.46 -22.36 14.71
N TYR A 168 -5.47 -22.95 13.52
CA TYR A 168 -5.72 -22.22 12.30
C TYR A 168 -7.22 -22.01 12.10
N ILE A 169 -7.66 -20.78 12.26
CA ILE A 169 -9.03 -20.35 11.93
C ILE A 169 -9.00 -19.83 10.49
N THR A 170 -9.64 -20.55 9.58
CA THR A 170 -9.76 -20.11 8.17
C THR A 170 -11.19 -19.68 7.88
N ASN A 171 -11.36 -18.55 7.23
CA ASN A 171 -12.65 -18.11 6.71
C ASN A 171 -13.06 -18.89 5.44
N ALA A 172 -12.11 -19.60 4.81
CA ALA A 172 -12.32 -20.44 3.64
C ALA A 172 -12.12 -21.92 4.02
N THR A 173 -13.22 -22.60 4.27
CA THR A 173 -13.25 -24.05 4.51
C THR A 173 -12.86 -24.80 3.24
N PRO A 174 -11.90 -25.75 3.24
CA PRO A 174 -11.59 -26.55 2.07
C PRO A 174 -12.79 -27.41 1.68
N PHE A 175 -12.98 -27.67 0.39
CA PHE A 175 -14.05 -28.52 -0.10
C PHE A 175 -13.96 -29.90 0.58
N GLY A 176 -15.10 -30.46 0.99
CA GLY A 176 -15.15 -31.73 1.74
C GLY A 176 -15.08 -31.57 3.24
N TYR A 177 -14.94 -30.36 3.76
CA TYR A 177 -14.98 -30.09 5.18
C TYR A 177 -16.01 -28.98 5.49
N THR A 178 -16.53 -29.02 6.70
CA THR A 178 -17.31 -27.94 7.31
C THR A 178 -16.62 -27.48 8.59
N GLN A 179 -16.87 -26.26 9.03
CA GLN A 179 -16.28 -25.71 10.25
C GLN A 179 -17.32 -25.77 11.38
N ILE A 180 -16.98 -26.50 12.44
CA ILE A 180 -17.79 -26.58 13.66
C ILE A 180 -16.88 -26.24 14.85
N ASN A 181 -17.25 -25.23 15.65
CA ASN A 181 -16.47 -24.79 16.82
C ASN A 181 -14.98 -24.56 16.51
N HIS A 182 -14.68 -23.88 15.41
CA HIS A 182 -13.31 -23.59 14.92
C HIS A 182 -12.49 -24.84 14.53
N GLN A 183 -13.12 -26.01 14.41
CA GLN A 183 -12.48 -27.22 13.92
C GLN A 183 -13.02 -27.61 12.55
N LEU A 184 -12.13 -28.13 11.70
CA LEU A 184 -12.54 -28.67 10.40
C LEU A 184 -13.07 -30.10 10.61
N VAL A 185 -14.33 -30.32 10.26
CA VAL A 185 -14.97 -31.64 10.35
C VAL A 185 -15.29 -32.11 8.93
N PRO A 186 -14.95 -33.36 8.55
CA PRO A 186 -15.28 -33.88 7.22
C PRO A 186 -16.82 -33.88 6.99
N GLU A 187 -17.24 -33.30 5.87
CA GLU A 187 -18.62 -33.43 5.40
C GLU A 187 -18.76 -34.69 4.56
N LYS A 188 -19.54 -35.63 5.03
CA LYS A 188 -19.57 -37.02 4.55
C LYS A 188 -19.59 -37.16 3.03
N ASN A 189 -20.48 -36.43 2.34
CA ASN A 189 -20.67 -36.56 0.89
C ASN A 189 -19.50 -35.92 0.12
N ASN A 190 -19.14 -34.69 0.48
CA ASN A 190 -18.06 -33.97 -0.19
C ASN A 190 -16.68 -34.53 0.14
N ALA A 191 -16.49 -35.07 1.33
CA ALA A 191 -15.24 -35.77 1.72
C ALA A 191 -15.00 -37.02 0.88
N MET A 192 -16.09 -37.76 0.51
CA MET A 192 -15.97 -38.90 -0.41
C MET A 192 -15.45 -38.46 -1.78
N ILE A 193 -15.94 -37.34 -2.31
CA ILE A 193 -15.49 -36.79 -3.59
C ILE A 193 -14.01 -36.41 -3.53
N VAL A 194 -13.57 -35.75 -2.45
CA VAL A 194 -12.15 -35.42 -2.24
C VAL A 194 -11.28 -36.67 -2.25
N ASN A 195 -11.70 -37.71 -1.52
CA ASN A 195 -10.97 -38.98 -1.47
C ASN A 195 -10.89 -39.65 -2.86
N ASP A 196 -11.97 -39.58 -3.67
CA ASP A 196 -11.99 -40.10 -5.02
C ASP A 196 -11.03 -39.31 -5.94
N ILE A 197 -10.97 -37.99 -5.83
CA ILE A 197 -9.98 -37.16 -6.55
C ILE A 197 -8.54 -37.62 -6.26
N PHE A 198 -8.18 -37.77 -4.98
CA PHE A 198 -6.85 -38.19 -4.61
C PHE A 198 -6.52 -39.61 -5.05
N LYS A 199 -7.47 -40.55 -4.92
CA LYS A 199 -7.30 -41.93 -5.39
C LYS A 199 -7.12 -42.02 -6.92
N SER A 200 -7.95 -41.30 -7.67
CA SER A 200 -7.86 -41.25 -9.13
C SER A 200 -6.53 -40.67 -9.60
N TYR A 201 -6.06 -39.63 -8.93
CA TYR A 201 -4.73 -39.04 -9.23
C TYR A 201 -3.59 -40.03 -8.93
N LEU A 202 -3.63 -40.71 -7.80
CA LEU A 202 -2.64 -41.72 -7.42
C LEU A 202 -2.67 -42.97 -8.33
N SER A 203 -3.81 -43.28 -8.94
CA SER A 203 -3.92 -44.36 -9.95
C SER A 203 -3.38 -43.97 -11.34
N GLY A 204 -2.90 -42.71 -11.49
CA GLY A 204 -2.29 -42.23 -12.73
C GLY A 204 -3.24 -41.49 -13.68
N MET A 205 -4.48 -41.20 -13.28
CA MET A 205 -5.39 -40.39 -14.11
C MET A 205 -4.92 -38.96 -14.22
N SER A 206 -5.01 -38.40 -15.40
CA SER A 206 -4.73 -36.97 -15.62
C SER A 206 -5.82 -36.11 -14.99
N ILE A 207 -5.51 -34.84 -14.71
CA ILE A 207 -6.46 -33.88 -14.11
C ILE A 207 -7.72 -33.70 -14.99
N ASN A 208 -7.57 -33.80 -16.32
CA ASN A 208 -8.69 -33.71 -17.25
C ASN A 208 -9.60 -34.95 -17.15
N GLU A 209 -9.03 -36.13 -17.13
CA GLU A 209 -9.78 -37.39 -16.97
C GLU A 209 -10.49 -37.44 -15.62
N ILE A 210 -9.87 -36.94 -14.54
CA ILE A 210 -10.52 -36.82 -13.23
C ILE A 210 -11.73 -35.89 -13.31
N ALA A 211 -11.62 -34.76 -14.01
CA ALA A 211 -12.73 -33.83 -14.16
C ALA A 211 -13.91 -34.46 -14.91
N GLU A 212 -13.65 -35.23 -15.98
CA GLU A 212 -14.67 -35.97 -16.74
C GLU A 212 -15.32 -37.07 -15.90
N HIS A 213 -14.52 -37.84 -15.18
CA HIS A 213 -14.99 -38.86 -14.25
C HIS A 213 -15.92 -38.28 -13.20
N LEU A 214 -15.55 -37.19 -12.55
CA LEU A 214 -16.39 -36.54 -11.53
C LEU A 214 -17.67 -35.94 -12.12
N ASN A 215 -17.64 -35.41 -13.31
CA ASN A 215 -18.86 -34.91 -14.00
C ASN A 215 -19.86 -36.04 -14.30
N THR A 216 -19.36 -37.27 -14.46
CA THR A 216 -20.21 -38.45 -14.70
C THR A 216 -20.78 -39.00 -13.39
N ILE A 217 -19.97 -39.12 -12.35
CA ILE A 217 -20.39 -39.78 -11.09
C ILE A 217 -20.99 -38.78 -10.09
N TYR A 218 -20.47 -37.55 -10.04
CA TYR A 218 -20.93 -36.50 -9.11
C TYR A 218 -21.31 -35.22 -9.85
N PRO A 219 -22.36 -35.27 -10.73
CA PRO A 219 -22.78 -34.11 -11.47
C PRO A 219 -23.27 -33.01 -10.54
N LYS A 220 -22.88 -31.76 -10.85
CA LYS A 220 -23.36 -30.58 -10.16
C LYS A 220 -24.52 -29.96 -10.90
N GLU A 221 -25.57 -29.51 -10.19
CA GLU A 221 -26.78 -28.93 -10.80
C GLU A 221 -26.50 -27.67 -11.65
N ASN A 222 -25.63 -26.76 -11.20
CA ASN A 222 -25.42 -25.45 -11.83
C ASN A 222 -23.97 -25.21 -12.32
N SER A 223 -23.08 -26.20 -12.27
CA SER A 223 -21.70 -26.07 -12.68
C SER A 223 -21.07 -27.39 -13.07
N LYS A 224 -19.89 -27.39 -13.65
CA LYS A 224 -19.11 -28.61 -13.95
C LYS A 224 -17.81 -28.64 -13.15
N TRP A 225 -17.38 -29.86 -12.85
CA TRP A 225 -16.00 -30.07 -12.40
C TRP A 225 -15.07 -29.67 -13.54
N ASN A 226 -14.12 -28.83 -13.24
CA ASN A 226 -13.12 -28.39 -14.21
C ASN A 226 -11.70 -28.70 -13.72
N PRO A 227 -10.73 -28.84 -14.61
CA PRO A 227 -9.35 -29.19 -14.26
C PRO A 227 -8.72 -28.23 -13.25
N ARG A 228 -9.07 -26.94 -13.31
CA ARG A 228 -8.54 -25.92 -12.39
C ARG A 228 -8.98 -26.16 -10.94
N THR A 229 -10.24 -26.57 -10.74
CA THR A 229 -10.76 -26.91 -9.40
C THR A 229 -10.07 -28.13 -8.85
N ILE A 230 -9.88 -29.18 -9.67
CA ILE A 230 -9.18 -30.42 -9.27
C ILE A 230 -7.74 -30.11 -8.89
N HIS A 231 -7.02 -29.35 -9.72
CA HIS A 231 -5.67 -28.93 -9.43
C HIS A 231 -5.56 -28.12 -8.12
N ALA A 232 -6.52 -27.23 -7.86
CA ALA A 232 -6.56 -26.47 -6.61
C ALA A 232 -6.77 -27.36 -5.39
N ILE A 233 -7.62 -28.41 -5.49
CA ILE A 233 -7.84 -29.40 -4.43
C ILE A 233 -6.54 -30.21 -4.18
N LEU A 234 -5.95 -30.77 -5.23
CA LEU A 234 -4.73 -31.59 -5.12
C LEU A 234 -3.51 -30.85 -4.54
N ARG A 235 -3.45 -29.52 -4.72
CA ARG A 235 -2.34 -28.68 -4.20
C ARG A 235 -2.62 -28.03 -2.86
N ASN A 236 -3.80 -28.24 -2.30
CA ASN A 236 -4.16 -27.59 -1.05
C ASN A 236 -3.60 -28.38 0.14
N GLU A 237 -2.61 -27.81 0.82
CA GLU A 237 -1.90 -28.38 1.97
C GLU A 237 -2.83 -28.72 3.15
N LYS A 238 -4.00 -28.11 3.25
CA LYS A 238 -4.98 -28.41 4.31
C LYS A 238 -5.48 -29.87 4.30
N TYR A 239 -5.34 -30.58 3.17
CA TYR A 239 -5.76 -31.99 3.09
C TYR A 239 -4.73 -32.97 3.65
N ILE A 240 -3.49 -32.55 3.91
CA ILE A 240 -2.46 -33.37 4.54
C ILE A 240 -2.36 -33.14 6.05
N GLY A 241 -3.21 -32.27 6.60
CA GLY A 241 -3.30 -32.03 8.04
C GLY A 241 -2.32 -30.96 8.55
N ASP A 242 -1.77 -30.14 7.66
CA ASP A 242 -0.90 -28.99 7.99
C ASP A 242 -1.66 -27.66 7.98
#